data_d2221159443d795c855073a29ff0d815
#
_entry.id   d2221159443d795c855073a29ff0d815
#
_cell.length_a   1.000
_cell.length_b   1.000
_cell.length_c   1.000
_cell.angle_alpha   90.00
_cell.angle_beta   90.00
_cell.angle_gamma   90.00
#
_symmetry.space_group_name_H-M   'P 1'
#
loop_
_entity.id
_entity.type
_entity.pdbx_description
1 polymer ?
#
loop_
_entity_poly.entity_id
_entity_poly.type
_entity_poly.pdbx_seq_one_letter_code
_entity_poly.pdbx_strand_id
1 'polypeptide(L)'
;MQRKTFLKAMAAASVLSVTTAVWAQNPIEVQFYYPVAVGGPITKTIDGYAAEFNKAYPQYKIVPIYAGTYQETIVKALTAHKSGKAPATSVLLSTDMFTLIDEDAIAPIDDFIKTEEDKAWLKGFYPAFMANSQTGGKTWGVPFQRSTVVMYYNKDAFKEAGLDPNKAPQNWAELKEAAHKLTKKDANGNVMQYGIQIPSTGFAYWMLQTFTTPNDVLLANEAGTQVTLDNPKVIEALEYWVNLAKEGVHPKGVVEWGTTPKDFMEKKAAIIVTTTGNLTNIKNNAKFDFGVAQIAGNIRKGSPTGGGNFYIFKNAPKEQQEAAFKFAQWITQPERAAHWSMDSGYVAVSPAAYN
;
A
#
# COMPACT_ATOMS: atom_id res chain seq x y z
N MET A 1 -98.91 26.09 -18.31
CA MET A 1 -97.65 26.55 -18.92
C MET A 1 -96.50 26.03 -18.02
N GLN A 2 -95.84 24.90 -18.38
CA GLN A 2 -94.80 24.29 -17.62
C GLN A 2 -93.46 24.63 -18.26
N ARG A 3 -92.52 25.20 -17.47
CA ARG A 3 -91.11 25.35 -17.88
C ARG A 3 -90.30 24.31 -17.17
N LYS A 4 -89.77 23.37 -17.91
CA LYS A 4 -88.78 22.36 -17.45
C LYS A 4 -87.41 22.97 -17.41
N THR A 5 -86.80 23.03 -16.26
CA THR A 5 -85.42 23.43 -16.09
C THR A 5 -84.54 22.19 -16.08
N PHE A 6 -83.61 22.08 -17.02
CA PHE A 6 -82.59 21.04 -17.11
C PHE A 6 -81.40 21.39 -16.17
N LEU A 7 -81.19 20.57 -15.17
CA LEU A 7 -79.94 20.58 -14.41
C LEU A 7 -78.89 19.75 -15.15
N LYS A 8 -77.82 20.36 -15.58
CA LYS A 8 -76.62 19.66 -16.03
C LYS A 8 -75.72 19.42 -14.82
N ALA A 9 -75.56 18.14 -14.45
CA ALA A 9 -74.54 17.70 -13.48
C ALA A 9 -73.18 17.68 -14.17
N MET A 10 -72.24 18.55 -13.78
CA MET A 10 -70.82 18.45 -14.11
C MET A 10 -70.16 17.54 -13.07
N ALA A 11 -69.78 16.33 -13.47
CA ALA A 11 -68.89 15.48 -12.68
C ALA A 11 -67.48 16.00 -12.84
N ALA A 12 -66.93 16.65 -11.81
CA ALA A 12 -65.50 16.97 -11.71
C ALA A 12 -64.74 15.71 -11.29
N ALA A 13 -64.02 15.10 -12.23
CA ALA A 13 -63.06 14.03 -11.90
C ALA A 13 -61.82 14.64 -11.29
N SER A 14 -61.69 14.60 -9.97
CA SER A 14 -60.48 14.94 -9.25
C SER A 14 -59.41 13.82 -9.42
N VAL A 15 -58.48 14.06 -10.34
CA VAL A 15 -57.26 13.20 -10.44
C VAL A 15 -56.41 13.51 -9.22
N LEU A 16 -56.45 12.62 -8.19
CA LEU A 16 -55.47 12.65 -7.10
C LEU A 16 -54.13 12.17 -7.68
N SER A 17 -53.25 13.12 -7.99
CA SER A 17 -51.86 12.83 -8.25
C SER A 17 -51.20 12.44 -6.91
N VAL A 18 -51.10 11.13 -6.69
CA VAL A 18 -50.28 10.58 -5.59
C VAL A 18 -48.82 10.81 -5.97
N THR A 19 -48.28 11.98 -5.60
CA THR A 19 -46.82 12.15 -5.58
C THR A 19 -46.28 11.28 -4.47
N THR A 20 -45.79 10.10 -4.83
CA THR A 20 -44.91 9.34 -3.93
C THR A 20 -43.68 10.17 -3.68
N ALA A 21 -43.62 10.84 -2.53
CA ALA A 21 -42.39 11.42 -2.03
C ALA A 21 -41.44 10.24 -1.83
N VAL A 22 -40.52 10.04 -2.75
CA VAL A 22 -39.36 9.17 -2.55
C VAL A 22 -38.55 9.86 -1.47
N TRP A 23 -38.70 9.43 -0.23
CA TRP A 23 -37.82 9.83 0.84
C TRP A 23 -36.44 9.39 0.40
N ALA A 24 -35.59 10.35 0.05
CA ALA A 24 -34.18 10.08 -0.20
C ALA A 24 -33.62 9.49 1.09
N GLN A 25 -33.43 8.19 1.11
CA GLN A 25 -32.77 7.51 2.22
C GLN A 25 -31.38 8.13 2.36
N ASN A 26 -30.99 8.53 3.57
CA ASN A 26 -29.64 9.02 3.81
C ASN A 26 -28.62 7.97 3.34
N PRO A 27 -27.58 8.37 2.63
CA PRO A 27 -26.60 7.41 2.15
C PRO A 27 -25.95 6.67 3.32
N ILE A 28 -25.67 5.38 3.11
CA ILE A 28 -24.96 4.53 4.07
C ILE A 28 -23.54 5.07 4.18
N GLU A 29 -23.21 5.66 5.34
CA GLU A 29 -21.89 6.19 5.61
C GLU A 29 -20.91 5.06 5.94
N VAL A 30 -19.76 5.06 5.29
CA VAL A 30 -18.72 4.02 5.35
C VAL A 30 -17.42 4.69 5.76
N GLN A 31 -17.03 4.59 7.01
CA GLN A 31 -15.72 5.05 7.47
C GLN A 31 -14.63 4.15 6.89
N PHE A 32 -13.67 4.79 6.21
CA PHE A 32 -12.53 4.14 5.61
C PHE A 32 -11.22 4.68 6.21
N TYR A 33 -10.56 3.90 7.06
CA TYR A 33 -9.27 4.28 7.66
C TYR A 33 -8.13 3.90 6.70
N TYR A 34 -7.18 4.82 6.51
CA TYR A 34 -6.02 4.54 5.68
C TYR A 34 -4.75 5.17 6.25
N PRO A 35 -3.60 4.50 6.09
CA PRO A 35 -2.29 5.02 6.48
C PRO A 35 -1.62 5.77 5.32
N VAL A 36 -0.63 6.61 5.67
CA VAL A 36 0.34 7.15 4.72
C VAL A 36 1.75 6.81 5.21
N ALA A 37 2.49 6.07 4.40
CA ALA A 37 3.85 5.60 4.70
C ALA A 37 4.92 6.14 3.73
N VAL A 38 4.50 6.89 2.71
CA VAL A 38 5.35 7.44 1.64
C VAL A 38 4.98 8.89 1.35
N GLY A 39 5.91 9.66 0.80
CA GLY A 39 5.60 11.02 0.34
C GLY A 39 4.72 11.04 -0.90
N GLY A 40 4.13 12.20 -1.19
CA GLY A 40 3.30 12.42 -2.37
C GLY A 40 1.84 12.76 -2.03
N PRO A 41 0.96 12.86 -3.04
CA PRO A 41 -0.41 13.37 -2.90
C PRO A 41 -1.42 12.29 -2.45
N ILE A 42 -0.99 11.31 -1.64
CA ILE A 42 -1.77 10.10 -1.29
C ILE A 42 -3.15 10.45 -0.74
N THR A 43 -3.25 11.38 0.21
CA THR A 43 -4.53 11.78 0.81
C THR A 43 -5.46 12.39 -0.23
N LYS A 44 -4.94 13.28 -1.07
CA LYS A 44 -5.72 13.93 -2.13
C LYS A 44 -6.25 12.90 -3.15
N THR A 45 -5.43 11.93 -3.52
CA THR A 45 -5.81 10.87 -4.47
C THR A 45 -6.92 9.99 -3.86
N ILE A 46 -6.80 9.60 -2.58
CA ILE A 46 -7.83 8.83 -1.88
C ILE A 46 -9.13 9.62 -1.73
N ASP A 47 -9.07 10.90 -1.38
CA ASP A 47 -10.25 11.77 -1.31
C ASP A 47 -10.95 11.89 -2.68
N GLY A 48 -10.17 11.97 -3.77
CA GLY A 48 -10.68 11.95 -5.14
C GLY A 48 -11.45 10.66 -5.45
N TYR A 49 -10.88 9.51 -5.15
CA TYR A 49 -11.57 8.22 -5.35
C TYR A 49 -12.84 8.09 -4.51
N ALA A 50 -12.82 8.54 -3.27
CA ALA A 50 -14.03 8.53 -2.45
C ALA A 50 -15.13 9.42 -3.06
N ALA A 51 -14.78 10.61 -3.55
CA ALA A 51 -15.71 11.51 -4.21
C ALA A 51 -16.29 10.92 -5.51
N GLU A 52 -15.46 10.30 -6.34
CA GLU A 52 -15.89 9.61 -7.56
C GLU A 52 -16.83 8.43 -7.26
N PHE A 53 -16.48 7.59 -6.27
CA PHE A 53 -17.32 6.49 -5.84
C PHE A 53 -18.67 6.98 -5.32
N ASN A 54 -18.69 7.99 -4.46
CA ASN A 54 -19.90 8.55 -3.89
C ASN A 54 -20.81 9.14 -4.99
N LYS A 55 -20.23 9.70 -6.04
CA LYS A 55 -20.99 10.18 -7.21
C LYS A 55 -21.57 9.02 -8.03
N ALA A 56 -20.80 7.95 -8.22
CA ALA A 56 -21.21 6.77 -9.00
C ALA A 56 -22.26 5.92 -8.25
N TYR A 57 -22.22 5.91 -6.91
CA TYR A 57 -23.07 5.13 -6.03
C TYR A 57 -23.68 6.00 -4.92
N PRO A 58 -24.68 6.88 -5.25
CA PRO A 58 -25.19 7.90 -4.33
C PRO A 58 -25.89 7.32 -3.08
N GLN A 59 -26.22 6.04 -3.05
CA GLN A 59 -26.71 5.33 -1.88
C GLN A 59 -25.62 5.07 -0.83
N TYR A 60 -24.35 5.27 -1.16
CA TYR A 60 -23.19 5.11 -0.27
C TYR A 60 -22.44 6.43 -0.10
N LYS A 61 -21.80 6.59 1.04
CA LYS A 61 -20.93 7.73 1.34
C LYS A 61 -19.64 7.21 1.97
N ILE A 62 -18.62 6.98 1.16
CA ILE A 62 -17.28 6.70 1.68
C ILE A 62 -16.71 7.95 2.32
N VAL A 63 -16.27 7.82 3.56
CA VAL A 63 -15.62 8.87 4.37
C VAL A 63 -14.19 8.43 4.65
N PRO A 64 -13.21 8.86 3.84
CA PRO A 64 -11.82 8.53 4.07
C PRO A 64 -11.29 9.25 5.29
N ILE A 65 -10.56 8.54 6.14
CA ILE A 65 -9.98 9.05 7.38
C ILE A 65 -8.50 8.70 7.39
N TYR A 66 -7.66 9.71 7.19
CA TYR A 66 -6.23 9.55 7.39
C TYR A 66 -5.94 9.23 8.85
N ALA A 67 -5.43 8.04 9.12
CA ALA A 67 -5.25 7.53 10.48
C ALA A 67 -3.79 7.54 10.95
N GLY A 68 -2.86 8.10 10.16
CA GLY A 68 -1.44 8.18 10.49
C GLY A 68 -0.58 7.15 9.75
N THR A 69 0.45 6.65 10.41
CA THR A 69 1.27 5.53 9.92
C THR A 69 0.47 4.22 9.98
N TYR A 70 1.00 3.14 9.40
CA TYR A 70 0.38 1.81 9.53
C TYR A 70 0.25 1.38 10.99
N GLN A 71 1.29 1.64 11.81
CA GLN A 71 1.30 1.32 13.24
C GLN A 71 0.22 2.09 14.01
N GLU A 72 0.04 3.38 13.70
CA GLU A 72 -1.03 4.19 14.31
C GLU A 72 -2.40 3.75 13.82
N THR A 73 -2.52 3.39 12.54
CA THR A 73 -3.79 3.00 11.93
C THR A 73 -4.33 1.70 12.52
N ILE A 74 -3.48 0.65 12.71
CA ILE A 74 -3.94 -0.59 13.33
C ILE A 74 -4.36 -0.37 14.78
N VAL A 75 -3.61 0.43 15.55
CA VAL A 75 -3.98 0.75 16.95
C VAL A 75 -5.34 1.45 17.02
N LYS A 76 -5.57 2.45 16.15
CA LYS A 76 -6.85 3.18 16.09
C LYS A 76 -7.99 2.25 15.66
N ALA A 77 -7.78 1.43 14.63
CA ALA A 77 -8.81 0.53 14.12
C ALA A 77 -9.20 -0.56 15.14
N LEU A 78 -8.23 -1.19 15.82
CA LEU A 78 -8.50 -2.18 16.87
C LEU A 78 -9.12 -1.56 18.11
N THR A 79 -8.69 -0.34 18.50
CA THR A 79 -9.32 0.38 19.61
C THR A 79 -10.78 0.70 19.32
N ALA A 80 -11.08 1.16 18.09
CA ALA A 80 -12.44 1.41 17.64
C ALA A 80 -13.26 0.10 17.58
N HIS A 81 -12.66 -0.99 17.10
CA HIS A 81 -13.29 -2.31 17.08
C HIS A 81 -13.67 -2.77 18.50
N LYS A 82 -12.74 -2.74 19.45
CA LYS A 82 -12.97 -3.13 20.85
C LYS A 82 -14.02 -2.27 21.57
N SER A 83 -14.20 -1.02 21.14
CA SER A 83 -15.23 -0.12 21.66
C SER A 83 -16.59 -0.23 20.94
N GLY A 84 -16.75 -1.17 20.00
CA GLY A 84 -17.97 -1.34 19.23
C GLY A 84 -18.21 -0.26 18.15
N LYS A 85 -17.18 0.50 17.79
CA LYS A 85 -17.23 1.59 16.80
C LYS A 85 -16.21 1.38 15.66
N ALA A 86 -16.06 0.12 15.24
CA ALA A 86 -15.13 -0.23 14.18
C ALA A 86 -15.40 0.58 12.91
N PRO A 87 -14.36 1.03 12.17
CA PRO A 87 -14.56 1.49 10.81
C PRO A 87 -15.13 0.36 9.96
N ALA A 88 -15.85 0.66 8.89
CA ALA A 88 -16.35 -0.39 8.01
C ALA A 88 -15.20 -1.11 7.28
N THR A 89 -14.17 -0.34 6.91
CA THR A 89 -12.96 -0.87 6.27
C THR A 89 -11.73 -0.05 6.65
N SER A 90 -10.58 -0.71 6.60
CA SER A 90 -9.27 -0.06 6.77
C SER A 90 -8.23 -0.68 5.85
N VAL A 91 -7.28 0.15 5.39
CA VAL A 91 -6.04 -0.36 4.83
C VAL A 91 -5.04 -0.54 5.96
N LEU A 92 -4.57 -1.78 6.13
CA LEU A 92 -3.56 -2.17 7.11
C LEU A 92 -2.50 -3.03 6.45
N LEU A 93 -1.35 -3.22 7.10
CA LEU A 93 -0.31 -4.08 6.54
C LEU A 93 -0.84 -5.49 6.25
N SER A 94 -0.34 -6.09 5.19
CA SER A 94 -0.63 -7.50 4.92
C SER A 94 -0.13 -8.42 6.03
N THR A 95 0.90 -8.02 6.77
CA THR A 95 1.43 -8.72 7.94
C THR A 95 0.55 -8.58 9.17
N ASP A 96 -0.34 -7.59 9.23
CA ASP A 96 -1.29 -7.42 10.34
C ASP A 96 -2.44 -8.43 10.31
N MET A 97 -2.60 -9.15 9.20
CA MET A 97 -3.71 -10.09 8.96
C MET A 97 -3.90 -11.08 10.13
N PHE A 98 -2.82 -11.65 10.64
CA PHE A 98 -2.90 -12.62 11.73
C PHE A 98 -3.39 -11.97 13.03
N THR A 99 -2.88 -10.79 13.37
CA THR A 99 -3.37 -10.02 14.54
C THR A 99 -4.85 -9.69 14.40
N LEU A 100 -5.30 -9.28 13.20
CA LEU A 100 -6.70 -8.96 12.95
C LEU A 100 -7.62 -10.18 13.06
N ILE A 101 -7.14 -11.36 12.65
CA ILE A 101 -7.85 -12.64 12.79
C ILE A 101 -7.92 -13.04 14.27
N ASP A 102 -6.81 -12.99 15.01
CA ASP A 102 -6.72 -13.36 16.41
C ASP A 102 -7.60 -12.46 17.30
N GLU A 103 -7.69 -11.17 16.96
CA GLU A 103 -8.58 -10.21 17.62
C GLU A 103 -10.05 -10.31 17.15
N ASP A 104 -10.36 -11.28 16.29
CA ASP A 104 -11.68 -11.47 15.69
C ASP A 104 -12.27 -10.19 15.06
N ALA A 105 -11.39 -9.35 14.50
CA ALA A 105 -11.75 -8.00 14.05
C ALA A 105 -12.30 -7.94 12.63
N ILE A 106 -11.92 -8.88 11.75
CA ILE A 106 -12.20 -8.81 10.32
C ILE A 106 -13.07 -9.97 9.83
N ALA A 107 -13.83 -9.72 8.78
CA ALA A 107 -14.60 -10.73 8.07
C ALA A 107 -13.80 -11.25 6.87
N PRO A 108 -13.90 -12.56 6.54
CA PRO A 108 -13.33 -13.08 5.31
C PRO A 108 -13.98 -12.41 4.08
N ILE A 109 -13.18 -12.11 3.08
CA ILE A 109 -13.67 -11.58 1.80
C ILE A 109 -14.58 -12.60 1.09
N ASP A 110 -14.34 -13.88 1.31
CA ASP A 110 -15.16 -14.97 0.78
C ASP A 110 -16.65 -14.83 1.14
N ASP A 111 -16.98 -14.23 2.30
CA ASP A 111 -18.37 -14.02 2.73
C ASP A 111 -19.13 -13.04 1.84
N PHE A 112 -18.44 -12.24 1.04
CA PHE A 112 -18.99 -11.24 0.13
C PHE A 112 -18.98 -11.70 -1.34
N ILE A 113 -18.31 -12.80 -1.67
CA ILE A 113 -18.25 -13.35 -3.03
C ILE A 113 -19.55 -14.07 -3.35
N LYS A 114 -20.39 -13.44 -4.16
CA LYS A 114 -21.74 -13.95 -4.48
C LYS A 114 -21.91 -14.33 -5.96
N THR A 115 -21.13 -13.73 -6.86
CA THR A 115 -21.27 -13.87 -8.31
C THR A 115 -20.00 -14.43 -8.96
N GLU A 116 -20.10 -14.88 -10.20
CA GLU A 116 -18.93 -15.29 -10.99
C GLU A 116 -18.01 -14.10 -11.31
N GLU A 117 -18.57 -12.88 -11.39
CA GLU A 117 -17.81 -11.66 -11.56
C GLU A 117 -16.96 -11.36 -10.32
N ASP A 118 -17.51 -11.53 -9.11
CA ASP A 118 -16.76 -11.40 -7.86
C ASP A 118 -15.58 -12.38 -7.81
N LYS A 119 -15.83 -13.64 -8.20
CA LYS A 119 -14.79 -14.68 -8.27
C LYS A 119 -13.70 -14.33 -9.29
N ALA A 120 -14.11 -13.84 -10.48
CA ALA A 120 -13.18 -13.43 -11.53
C ALA A 120 -12.32 -12.25 -11.09
N TRP A 121 -12.93 -11.24 -10.44
CA TRP A 121 -12.23 -10.11 -9.87
C TRP A 121 -11.18 -10.57 -8.84
N LEU A 122 -11.55 -11.43 -7.88
CA LEU A 122 -10.63 -11.92 -6.85
C LEU A 122 -9.45 -12.71 -7.44
N LYS A 123 -9.69 -13.50 -8.49
CA LYS A 123 -8.66 -14.24 -9.23
C LYS A 123 -7.75 -13.36 -10.09
N GLY A 124 -8.16 -12.12 -10.35
CA GLY A 124 -7.43 -11.18 -11.18
C GLY A 124 -6.19 -10.57 -10.52
N PHE A 125 -6.01 -10.71 -9.21
CA PHE A 125 -4.85 -10.19 -8.50
C PHE A 125 -3.59 -11.03 -8.72
N TYR A 126 -2.41 -10.40 -8.60
CA TYR A 126 -1.16 -11.13 -8.65
C TYR A 126 -1.07 -12.18 -7.53
N PRO A 127 -0.67 -13.44 -7.84
CA PRO A 127 -0.54 -14.48 -6.81
C PRO A 127 0.40 -14.10 -5.66
N ALA A 128 1.48 -13.36 -5.94
CA ALA A 128 2.40 -12.87 -4.92
C ALA A 128 1.75 -11.94 -3.89
N PHE A 129 0.73 -11.17 -4.27
CA PHE A 129 -0.02 -10.33 -3.34
C PHE A 129 -1.13 -11.10 -2.64
N MET A 130 -1.74 -12.08 -3.32
CA MET A 130 -2.72 -12.96 -2.72
C MET A 130 -2.12 -13.86 -1.64
N ALA A 131 -0.86 -14.28 -1.78
CA ALA A 131 -0.17 -15.07 -0.76
C ALA A 131 -0.11 -14.38 0.63
N ASN A 132 -0.10 -13.04 0.67
CA ASN A 132 -0.18 -12.27 1.92
C ASN A 132 -1.61 -11.78 2.25
N SER A 133 -2.61 -12.32 1.58
CA SER A 133 -4.02 -11.94 1.76
C SER A 133 -4.88 -13.14 2.20
N GLN A 134 -4.27 -14.32 2.27
CA GLN A 134 -4.94 -15.60 2.48
C GLN A 134 -4.27 -16.42 3.58
N THR A 135 -5.08 -17.08 4.40
CA THR A 135 -4.65 -18.10 5.35
C THR A 135 -5.83 -18.97 5.73
N GLY A 136 -5.58 -20.24 6.12
CA GLY A 136 -6.61 -21.16 6.53
C GLY A 136 -7.66 -21.46 5.46
N GLY A 137 -7.28 -21.40 4.17
CA GLY A 137 -8.19 -21.60 3.04
C GLY A 137 -9.18 -20.46 2.79
N LYS A 138 -9.00 -19.29 3.42
CA LYS A 138 -9.84 -18.10 3.26
C LYS A 138 -9.02 -16.89 2.81
N THR A 139 -9.68 -15.98 2.11
CA THR A 139 -9.16 -14.66 1.76
C THR A 139 -9.63 -13.66 2.80
N TRP A 140 -8.70 -12.97 3.46
CA TRP A 140 -8.99 -12.04 4.53
C TRP A 140 -8.83 -10.58 4.13
N GLY A 141 -8.00 -10.30 3.11
CA GLY A 141 -7.75 -8.95 2.66
C GLY A 141 -7.73 -8.82 1.15
N VAL A 142 -7.98 -7.61 0.65
CA VAL A 142 -7.90 -7.26 -0.77
C VAL A 142 -6.62 -6.46 -1.00
N PRO A 143 -5.70 -6.90 -1.89
CA PRO A 143 -4.48 -6.16 -2.19
C PRO A 143 -4.78 -4.74 -2.70
N PHE A 144 -4.12 -3.71 -2.12
CA PHE A 144 -4.31 -2.32 -2.55
C PHE A 144 -3.02 -1.49 -2.53
N GLN A 145 -2.54 -1.07 -1.36
CA GLN A 145 -1.28 -0.31 -1.23
C GLN A 145 -0.08 -1.25 -1.28
N ARG A 146 0.10 -1.97 -2.39
CA ARG A 146 1.13 -3.00 -2.51
C ARG A 146 2.42 -2.44 -3.11
N SER A 147 3.53 -2.96 -2.61
CA SER A 147 4.85 -2.52 -3.02
C SER A 147 5.87 -3.64 -2.95
N THR A 148 7.05 -3.37 -3.47
CA THR A 148 8.25 -4.17 -3.25
C THR A 148 9.42 -3.26 -2.95
N VAL A 149 10.49 -3.80 -2.41
CA VAL A 149 11.71 -3.03 -2.15
C VAL A 149 12.53 -2.93 -3.43
N VAL A 150 13.04 -1.73 -3.70
CA VAL A 150 13.89 -1.42 -4.85
C VAL A 150 15.08 -0.55 -4.41
N MET A 151 16.09 -0.45 -5.27
CA MET A 151 17.16 0.53 -5.16
C MET A 151 16.81 1.74 -6.02
N TYR A 152 16.93 2.95 -5.44
CA TYR A 152 17.03 4.19 -6.20
C TYR A 152 18.49 4.63 -6.17
N TYR A 153 19.04 5.03 -7.31
CA TYR A 153 20.44 5.45 -7.41
C TYR A 153 20.59 6.71 -8.24
N ASN A 154 21.49 7.59 -7.78
CA ASN A 154 21.79 8.86 -8.42
C ASN A 154 22.76 8.63 -9.59
N LYS A 155 22.27 8.75 -10.83
CA LYS A 155 23.05 8.54 -12.05
C LYS A 155 24.17 9.54 -12.22
N ASP A 156 24.00 10.77 -11.74
CA ASP A 156 25.06 11.78 -11.81
C ASP A 156 26.20 11.42 -10.86
N ALA A 157 25.87 10.97 -9.65
CA ALA A 157 26.90 10.48 -8.71
C ALA A 157 27.64 9.24 -9.26
N PHE A 158 26.96 8.36 -9.97
CA PHE A 158 27.59 7.21 -10.65
C PHE A 158 28.61 7.67 -11.70
N LYS A 159 28.24 8.62 -12.57
CA LYS A 159 29.16 9.21 -13.56
C LYS A 159 30.38 9.84 -12.91
N GLU A 160 30.19 10.64 -11.85
CA GLU A 160 31.25 11.28 -11.09
C GLU A 160 32.22 10.27 -10.45
N ALA A 161 31.70 9.11 -10.02
CA ALA A 161 32.48 8.03 -9.42
C ALA A 161 33.12 7.07 -10.47
N GLY A 162 32.95 7.35 -11.78
CA GLY A 162 33.45 6.49 -12.86
C GLY A 162 32.67 5.18 -13.01
N LEU A 163 31.41 5.14 -12.54
CA LEU A 163 30.50 4.02 -12.70
C LEU A 163 29.55 4.24 -13.89
N ASP A 164 29.09 3.17 -14.51
CA ASP A 164 28.09 3.27 -15.58
C ASP A 164 26.72 3.69 -14.99
N PRO A 165 26.18 4.86 -15.36
CA PRO A 165 24.93 5.39 -14.82
C PRO A 165 23.69 4.59 -15.25
N ASN A 166 23.82 3.69 -16.22
CA ASN A 166 22.73 2.86 -16.71
C ASN A 166 22.81 1.41 -16.22
N LYS A 167 23.83 1.08 -15.43
CA LYS A 167 24.04 -0.25 -14.87
C LYS A 167 24.03 -0.22 -13.35
N ALA A 168 22.88 -0.53 -12.76
CA ALA A 168 22.77 -0.72 -11.33
C ALA A 168 23.54 -1.98 -10.87
N PRO A 169 24.08 -2.01 -9.62
CA PRO A 169 24.71 -3.18 -9.04
C PRO A 169 23.75 -4.40 -9.05
N GLN A 170 24.25 -5.56 -9.50
CA GLN A 170 23.44 -6.75 -9.70
C GLN A 170 23.53 -7.75 -8.54
N ASN A 171 24.62 -7.66 -7.75
CA ASN A 171 24.89 -8.54 -6.62
C ASN A 171 25.50 -7.77 -5.45
N TRP A 172 25.60 -8.42 -4.29
CA TRP A 172 26.09 -7.78 -3.07
C TRP A 172 27.54 -7.26 -3.18
N ALA A 173 28.39 -7.97 -3.92
CA ALA A 173 29.76 -7.54 -4.11
C ALA A 173 29.82 -6.26 -4.94
N GLU A 174 29.11 -6.20 -6.06
CA GLU A 174 28.99 -4.99 -6.89
C GLU A 174 28.36 -3.82 -6.12
N LEU A 175 27.32 -4.10 -5.29
CA LEU A 175 26.66 -3.07 -4.49
C LEU A 175 27.62 -2.47 -3.47
N LYS A 176 28.38 -3.30 -2.78
CA LYS A 176 29.38 -2.87 -1.82
C LYS A 176 30.51 -2.06 -2.48
N GLU A 177 31.03 -2.54 -3.63
CA GLU A 177 32.04 -1.82 -4.40
C GLU A 177 31.53 -0.43 -4.87
N ALA A 178 30.29 -0.40 -5.41
CA ALA A 178 29.67 0.86 -5.80
C ALA A 178 29.49 1.80 -4.60
N ALA A 179 29.06 1.29 -3.45
CA ALA A 179 28.88 2.08 -2.25
C ALA A 179 30.21 2.71 -1.77
N HIS A 180 31.32 1.98 -1.87
CA HIS A 180 32.66 2.56 -1.58
C HIS A 180 33.02 3.71 -2.53
N LYS A 181 32.86 3.51 -3.83
CA LYS A 181 33.17 4.54 -4.85
C LYS A 181 32.28 5.78 -4.73
N LEU A 182 31.04 5.60 -4.30
CA LEU A 182 30.05 6.68 -4.19
C LEU A 182 30.12 7.44 -2.87
N THR A 183 30.82 6.92 -1.86
CA THR A 183 30.97 7.60 -0.58
C THR A 183 31.92 8.79 -0.71
N LYS A 184 31.45 10.00 -0.38
CA LYS A 184 32.23 11.23 -0.42
C LYS A 184 32.51 11.74 0.99
N LYS A 185 33.74 12.16 1.21
CA LYS A 185 34.21 12.76 2.48
C LYS A 185 34.76 14.14 2.24
N ASP A 186 34.65 15.02 3.23
CA ASP A 186 35.34 16.32 3.24
C ASP A 186 36.82 16.16 3.59
N ALA A 187 37.55 17.28 3.61
CA ALA A 187 38.98 17.31 3.94
C ALA A 187 39.28 16.85 5.38
N ASN A 188 38.27 16.86 6.26
CA ASN A 188 38.41 16.44 7.66
C ASN A 188 38.00 14.94 7.84
N GLY A 189 37.61 14.27 6.77
CA GLY A 189 37.16 12.87 6.80
C GLY A 189 35.69 12.67 7.16
N ASN A 190 34.90 13.74 7.32
CA ASN A 190 33.46 13.63 7.55
C ASN A 190 32.73 13.19 6.29
N VAL A 191 31.78 12.29 6.43
CA VAL A 191 30.98 11.80 5.29
C VAL A 191 29.96 12.88 4.87
N MET A 192 30.11 13.36 3.65
CA MET A 192 29.20 14.32 2.99
C MET A 192 28.11 13.61 2.19
N GLN A 193 28.41 12.44 1.66
CA GLN A 193 27.49 11.58 0.94
C GLN A 193 27.82 10.13 1.26
N TYR A 194 26.87 9.39 1.77
CA TYR A 194 26.99 7.94 1.90
C TYR A 194 26.78 7.26 0.53
N GLY A 195 27.53 6.19 0.29
CA GLY A 195 27.34 5.39 -0.93
C GLY A 195 25.99 4.71 -0.98
N ILE A 196 25.52 4.24 0.18
CA ILE A 196 24.22 3.59 0.33
C ILE A 196 23.56 3.95 1.67
N GLN A 197 22.23 4.04 1.68
CA GLN A 197 21.43 4.21 2.89
C GLN A 197 20.23 3.25 2.87
N ILE A 198 20.06 2.53 3.97
CA ILE A 198 19.01 1.53 4.17
C ILE A 198 18.33 1.86 5.49
N PRO A 199 17.01 2.12 5.53
CA PRO A 199 16.35 2.46 6.78
C PRO A 199 16.28 1.27 7.74
N SER A 200 16.50 1.56 9.03
CA SER A 200 16.45 0.58 10.13
C SER A 200 15.26 0.77 11.06
N THR A 201 14.39 1.75 10.78
CA THR A 201 13.12 1.98 11.50
C THR A 201 11.91 1.82 10.58
N GLY A 202 10.73 1.86 11.16
CA GLY A 202 9.46 1.73 10.45
C GLY A 202 9.17 0.28 10.02
N PHE A 203 9.99 -0.25 9.14
CA PHE A 203 9.81 -1.59 8.57
C PHE A 203 11.10 -2.41 8.58
N ALA A 204 11.80 -2.44 9.73
CA ALA A 204 13.10 -3.09 9.89
C ALA A 204 13.10 -4.57 9.46
N TYR A 205 12.03 -5.32 9.79
CA TYR A 205 11.86 -6.72 9.38
C TYR A 205 11.85 -6.85 7.84
N TRP A 206 11.18 -5.92 7.14
CA TRP A 206 11.07 -5.93 5.69
C TRP A 206 12.41 -5.55 5.02
N MET A 207 13.14 -4.61 5.62
CA MET A 207 14.49 -4.30 5.17
C MET A 207 15.45 -5.48 5.37
N LEU A 208 15.35 -6.24 6.45
CA LEU A 208 16.10 -7.48 6.62
C LEU A 208 15.72 -8.52 5.57
N GLN A 209 14.43 -8.69 5.29
CA GLN A 209 13.95 -9.60 4.23
C GLN A 209 14.48 -9.21 2.84
N THR A 210 14.82 -7.95 2.62
CA THR A 210 15.43 -7.47 1.39
C THR A 210 16.79 -8.12 1.12
N PHE A 211 17.48 -8.59 2.15
CA PHE A 211 18.74 -9.31 2.05
C PHE A 211 18.58 -10.83 2.23
N THR A 212 17.65 -11.27 3.08
CA THR A 212 17.45 -12.72 3.29
C THR A 212 16.76 -13.38 2.09
N THR A 213 15.81 -12.68 1.43
CA THR A 213 15.14 -13.21 0.23
C THR A 213 16.12 -13.53 -0.91
N PRO A 214 17.03 -12.63 -1.34
CA PRO A 214 18.03 -12.99 -2.33
C PRO A 214 19.15 -13.90 -1.80
N ASN A 215 19.26 -14.07 -0.49
CA ASN A 215 20.13 -15.09 0.12
C ASN A 215 19.45 -16.45 0.28
N ASP A 216 18.27 -16.62 -0.34
CA ASP A 216 17.50 -17.84 -0.39
C ASP A 216 17.15 -18.41 0.98
N VAL A 217 16.66 -17.56 1.87
CA VAL A 217 16.17 -17.93 3.20
C VAL A 217 14.98 -17.05 3.60
N LEU A 218 13.98 -17.66 4.24
CA LEU A 218 12.84 -16.98 4.85
C LEU A 218 13.12 -16.76 6.34
N LEU A 219 12.49 -15.74 6.94
CA LEU A 219 12.59 -15.45 8.38
C LEU A 219 11.70 -16.37 9.24
N ALA A 220 10.77 -17.07 8.61
CA ALA A 220 9.90 -18.07 9.22
C ALA A 220 9.58 -19.17 8.21
N ASN A 221 9.13 -20.33 8.69
CA ASN A 221 8.58 -21.37 7.84
C ASN A 221 7.24 -20.94 7.21
N GLU A 222 6.77 -21.66 6.18
CA GLU A 222 5.52 -21.32 5.47
C GLU A 222 4.28 -21.34 6.38
N ALA A 223 4.28 -22.18 7.42
CA ALA A 223 3.19 -22.26 8.38
C ALA A 223 3.20 -21.12 9.42
N GLY A 224 4.27 -20.30 9.47
CA GLY A 224 4.41 -19.22 10.44
C GLY A 224 4.59 -19.68 11.89
N THR A 225 4.94 -20.96 12.10
CA THR A 225 5.06 -21.58 13.44
C THR A 225 6.49 -21.62 13.98
N GLN A 226 7.47 -21.38 13.13
CA GLN A 226 8.89 -21.40 13.50
C GLN A 226 9.62 -20.23 12.84
N VAL A 227 10.36 -19.48 13.63
CA VAL A 227 11.30 -18.45 13.15
C VAL A 227 12.66 -19.08 12.83
N THR A 228 13.38 -18.49 11.88
CA THR A 228 14.67 -18.99 11.37
C THR A 228 15.79 -17.97 11.54
N LEU A 229 15.68 -17.11 12.55
CA LEU A 229 16.62 -15.99 12.76
C LEU A 229 18.06 -16.45 13.07
N ASP A 230 18.24 -17.65 13.57
CA ASP A 230 19.53 -18.30 13.84
C ASP A 230 20.12 -19.03 12.63
N ASN A 231 19.41 -19.03 11.48
CA ASN A 231 19.93 -19.64 10.26
C ASN A 231 21.18 -18.90 9.78
N PRO A 232 22.28 -19.60 9.42
CA PRO A 232 23.51 -18.96 8.95
C PRO A 232 23.32 -18.00 7.79
N LYS A 233 22.39 -18.27 6.87
CA LYS A 233 22.07 -17.37 5.75
C LYS A 233 21.37 -16.07 6.21
N VAL A 234 20.58 -16.10 7.29
CA VAL A 234 19.99 -14.90 7.88
C VAL A 234 21.08 -14.07 8.56
N ILE A 235 21.98 -14.75 9.31
CA ILE A 235 23.13 -14.09 9.95
C ILE A 235 24.02 -13.43 8.88
N GLU A 236 24.36 -14.12 7.80
CA GLU A 236 25.15 -13.59 6.68
C GLU A 236 24.48 -12.32 6.08
N ALA A 237 23.17 -12.36 5.87
CA ALA A 237 22.41 -11.21 5.35
C ALA A 237 22.46 -10.00 6.29
N LEU A 238 22.33 -10.24 7.60
CA LEU A 238 22.45 -9.21 8.62
C LEU A 238 23.87 -8.65 8.71
N GLU A 239 24.87 -9.53 8.69
CA GLU A 239 26.28 -9.15 8.69
C GLU A 239 26.66 -8.32 7.47
N TYR A 240 26.14 -8.69 6.29
CA TYR A 240 26.33 -7.88 5.08
C TYR A 240 25.85 -6.43 5.30
N TRP A 241 24.63 -6.24 5.81
CA TRP A 241 24.11 -4.91 6.12
C TRP A 241 24.93 -4.18 7.17
N VAL A 242 25.24 -4.84 8.29
CA VAL A 242 26.06 -4.27 9.38
C VAL A 242 27.45 -3.88 8.88
N ASN A 243 28.07 -4.65 8.00
CA ASN A 243 29.41 -4.38 7.48
C ASN A 243 29.43 -3.15 6.57
N LEU A 244 28.37 -2.83 5.83
CA LEU A 244 28.29 -1.55 5.09
C LEU A 244 28.44 -0.33 6.03
N ALA A 245 27.89 -0.40 7.24
CA ALA A 245 28.03 0.65 8.24
C ALA A 245 29.42 0.64 8.90
N LYS A 246 29.97 -0.55 9.21
CA LYS A 246 31.34 -0.67 9.75
C LYS A 246 32.40 -0.13 8.78
N GLU A 247 32.22 -0.37 7.50
CA GLU A 247 33.10 0.10 6.42
C GLU A 247 32.90 1.61 6.10
N GLY A 248 31.90 2.26 6.71
CA GLY A 248 31.66 3.70 6.60
C GLY A 248 30.99 4.13 5.29
N VAL A 249 30.41 3.21 4.53
CA VAL A 249 29.67 3.47 3.28
C VAL A 249 28.18 3.65 3.49
N HIS A 250 27.68 3.28 4.67
CA HIS A 250 26.32 3.43 5.17
C HIS A 250 26.37 4.20 6.51
N PRO A 251 25.33 4.99 6.87
CA PRO A 251 25.27 5.64 8.17
C PRO A 251 25.36 4.66 9.33
N LYS A 252 26.07 5.06 10.40
CA LYS A 252 26.08 4.30 11.66
C LYS A 252 24.86 4.65 12.51
N GLY A 253 24.33 3.66 13.23
CA GLY A 253 23.18 3.85 14.12
C GLY A 253 21.84 3.81 13.39
N VAL A 254 20.87 4.54 13.91
CA VAL A 254 19.49 4.52 13.43
C VAL A 254 19.35 5.31 12.13
N VAL A 255 18.72 4.71 11.15
CA VAL A 255 18.35 5.34 9.88
C VAL A 255 16.82 5.32 9.75
N GLU A 256 16.24 6.51 9.73
CA GLU A 256 14.79 6.66 9.74
C GLU A 256 14.16 6.39 8.36
N TRP A 257 13.06 5.63 8.35
CA TRP A 257 12.29 5.36 7.15
C TRP A 257 11.85 6.62 6.42
N GLY A 258 11.25 7.55 7.17
CA GLY A 258 10.63 8.75 6.60
C GLY A 258 11.65 9.76 6.02
N THR A 259 12.89 9.77 6.51
CA THR A 259 13.93 10.69 6.04
C THR A 259 14.78 10.14 4.90
N THR A 260 14.82 8.81 4.71
CA THR A 260 15.64 8.17 3.68
C THR A 260 15.42 8.71 2.26
N PRO A 261 14.18 8.90 1.75
CA PRO A 261 13.96 9.51 0.44
C PRO A 261 14.42 10.96 0.38
N LYS A 262 14.29 11.72 1.46
CA LYS A 262 14.76 13.12 1.56
C LYS A 262 16.29 13.18 1.47
N ASP A 263 17.00 12.33 2.21
CA ASP A 263 18.46 12.27 2.18
C ASP A 263 18.98 11.95 0.77
N PHE A 264 18.28 11.09 0.03
CA PHE A 264 18.59 10.83 -1.37
C PHE A 264 18.40 12.07 -2.25
N MET A 265 17.24 12.74 -2.14
CA MET A 265 16.96 13.94 -2.92
C MET A 265 17.91 15.12 -2.58
N GLU A 266 18.40 15.16 -1.35
CA GLU A 266 19.42 16.13 -0.88
C GLU A 266 20.87 15.67 -1.19
N LYS A 267 21.06 14.56 -1.91
CA LYS A 267 22.38 13.98 -2.27
C LYS A 267 23.23 13.55 -1.06
N LYS A 268 22.62 13.30 0.10
CA LYS A 268 23.30 12.76 1.28
C LYS A 268 23.53 11.25 1.18
N ALA A 269 22.81 10.58 0.30
CA ALA A 269 23.00 9.18 -0.08
C ALA A 269 22.93 9.03 -1.61
N ALA A 270 23.87 8.29 -2.20
CA ALA A 270 23.92 8.06 -3.64
C ALA A 270 23.03 6.89 -4.08
N ILE A 271 22.86 5.89 -3.22
CA ILE A 271 21.91 4.78 -3.37
C ILE A 271 21.05 4.75 -2.13
N ILE A 272 19.75 4.55 -2.29
CA ILE A 272 18.85 4.21 -1.20
C ILE A 272 18.10 2.92 -1.51
N VAL A 273 17.83 2.16 -0.46
CA VAL A 273 16.99 0.97 -0.50
C VAL A 273 15.67 1.30 0.18
N THR A 274 14.58 1.33 -0.58
CA THR A 274 13.25 1.65 -0.05
C THR A 274 12.14 1.11 -0.96
N THR A 275 10.91 1.45 -0.68
CA THR A 275 9.71 0.99 -1.38
C THR A 275 9.55 1.59 -2.78
N THR A 276 8.93 0.83 -3.72
CA THR A 276 8.41 1.37 -4.98
C THR A 276 7.45 2.54 -4.74
N GLY A 277 6.71 2.55 -3.62
CA GLY A 277 5.79 3.63 -3.26
C GLY A 277 6.42 5.03 -3.13
N ASN A 278 7.74 5.13 -3.06
CA ASN A 278 8.44 6.42 -3.07
C ASN A 278 8.71 6.95 -4.49
N LEU A 279 8.41 6.20 -5.56
CA LEU A 279 8.78 6.56 -6.94
C LEU A 279 8.25 7.94 -7.34
N THR A 280 6.97 8.18 -7.17
CA THR A 280 6.34 9.45 -7.55
C THR A 280 6.89 10.62 -6.74
N ASN A 281 7.11 10.43 -5.45
CA ASN A 281 7.73 11.45 -4.61
C ASN A 281 9.15 11.80 -5.08
N ILE A 282 9.98 10.81 -5.34
CA ILE A 282 11.36 11.00 -5.81
C ILE A 282 11.36 11.63 -7.21
N LYS A 283 10.53 11.12 -8.12
CA LYS A 283 10.38 11.65 -9.50
C LYS A 283 10.04 13.14 -9.52
N ASN A 284 9.16 13.58 -8.63
CA ASN A 284 8.69 14.96 -8.59
C ASN A 284 9.68 15.92 -7.89
N ASN A 285 10.55 15.42 -7.03
CA ASN A 285 11.35 16.27 -6.15
C ASN A 285 12.88 16.16 -6.35
N ALA A 286 13.38 15.04 -6.89
CA ALA A 286 14.81 14.92 -7.20
C ALA A 286 15.23 15.93 -8.28
N LYS A 287 16.37 16.59 -8.07
CA LYS A 287 16.95 17.59 -9.00
C LYS A 287 18.17 17.05 -9.76
N PHE A 288 18.20 15.73 -9.98
CA PHE A 288 19.23 15.00 -10.70
C PHE A 288 18.62 13.79 -11.40
N ASP A 289 19.33 13.24 -12.37
CA ASP A 289 18.90 12.02 -13.06
C ASP A 289 19.12 10.80 -12.14
N PHE A 290 18.11 9.96 -12.01
CA PHE A 290 18.15 8.78 -11.16
C PHE A 290 17.66 7.53 -11.89
N GLY A 291 18.09 6.38 -11.40
CA GLY A 291 17.61 5.09 -11.85
C GLY A 291 16.89 4.36 -10.73
N VAL A 292 16.02 3.43 -11.12
CA VAL A 292 15.37 2.47 -10.23
C VAL A 292 15.78 1.07 -10.67
N ALA A 293 16.15 0.23 -9.73
CA ALA A 293 16.59 -1.14 -10.02
C ALA A 293 16.08 -2.12 -8.96
N GLN A 294 16.00 -3.38 -9.35
CA GLN A 294 15.79 -4.46 -8.41
C GLN A 294 16.93 -4.50 -7.38
N ILE A 295 16.63 -5.05 -6.20
CA ILE A 295 17.62 -5.28 -5.16
C ILE A 295 18.74 -6.19 -5.69
N ALA A 296 19.98 -5.85 -5.35
CA ALA A 296 21.15 -6.66 -5.66
C ALA A 296 21.00 -8.08 -5.04
N GLY A 297 21.18 -9.09 -5.86
CA GLY A 297 21.08 -10.48 -5.44
C GLY A 297 22.30 -10.98 -4.67
N ASN A 298 22.21 -12.19 -4.10
CA ASN A 298 23.35 -12.97 -3.66
C ASN A 298 23.27 -14.36 -4.30
N ILE A 299 22.52 -15.29 -3.73
CA ILE A 299 22.29 -16.64 -4.29
C ILE A 299 21.31 -16.57 -5.46
N ARG A 300 20.30 -15.71 -5.36
CA ARG A 300 19.28 -15.50 -6.39
C ARG A 300 18.83 -14.04 -6.44
N LYS A 301 18.06 -13.69 -7.45
CA LYS A 301 17.32 -12.41 -7.46
C LYS A 301 15.98 -12.58 -6.76
N GLY A 302 15.51 -11.54 -6.13
CA GLY A 302 14.20 -11.49 -5.48
C GLY A 302 14.09 -10.32 -4.53
N SER A 303 12.86 -9.87 -4.30
CA SER A 303 12.53 -8.82 -3.34
C SER A 303 11.23 -9.17 -2.64
N PRO A 304 11.11 -8.95 -1.33
CA PRO A 304 9.87 -9.23 -0.62
C PRO A 304 8.78 -8.26 -1.04
N THR A 305 7.55 -8.76 -1.19
CA THR A 305 6.38 -7.90 -1.31
C THR A 305 6.03 -7.30 0.05
N GLY A 306 5.43 -6.11 0.03
CA GLY A 306 5.00 -5.40 1.23
C GLY A 306 3.77 -4.55 0.97
N GLY A 307 3.43 -3.71 1.95
CA GLY A 307 2.32 -2.79 1.87
C GLY A 307 1.02 -3.36 2.42
N GLY A 308 -0.09 -2.69 2.10
CA GLY A 308 -1.37 -2.91 2.76
C GLY A 308 -2.44 -3.53 1.89
N ASN A 309 -3.36 -4.20 2.58
CA ASN A 309 -4.61 -4.71 2.04
C ASN A 309 -5.79 -3.91 2.60
N PHE A 310 -6.90 -3.86 1.88
CA PHE A 310 -8.20 -3.57 2.47
C PHE A 310 -8.64 -4.73 3.35
N TYR A 311 -9.13 -4.41 4.54
CA TYR A 311 -9.80 -5.34 5.44
C TYR A 311 -11.19 -4.83 5.77
N ILE A 312 -12.18 -5.71 5.84
CA ILE A 312 -13.56 -5.38 6.22
C ILE A 312 -13.77 -5.79 7.68
N PHE A 313 -14.16 -4.81 8.51
CA PHE A 313 -14.36 -5.06 9.93
C PHE A 313 -15.72 -5.71 10.18
N LYS A 314 -15.72 -6.85 10.89
CA LYS A 314 -16.93 -7.66 11.10
C LYS A 314 -17.95 -7.03 12.04
N ASN A 315 -17.54 -6.13 12.95
CA ASN A 315 -18.43 -5.44 13.87
C ASN A 315 -19.10 -4.19 13.27
N ALA A 316 -18.76 -3.81 12.04
CA ALA A 316 -19.50 -2.80 11.29
C ALA A 316 -20.88 -3.35 10.88
N PRO A 317 -21.93 -2.52 10.75
CA PRO A 317 -23.21 -2.93 10.19
C PRO A 317 -23.08 -3.63 8.83
N LYS A 318 -23.92 -4.64 8.57
CA LYS A 318 -23.79 -5.48 7.36
C LYS A 318 -23.83 -4.68 6.07
N GLU A 319 -24.71 -3.69 6.00
CA GLU A 319 -24.82 -2.77 4.87
C GLU A 319 -23.55 -1.94 4.63
N GLN A 320 -22.85 -1.57 5.70
CA GLN A 320 -21.56 -0.88 5.60
C GLN A 320 -20.44 -1.83 5.14
N GLN A 321 -20.46 -3.09 5.58
CA GLN A 321 -19.53 -4.11 5.11
C GLN A 321 -19.69 -4.36 3.61
N GLU A 322 -20.95 -4.48 3.12
CA GLU A 322 -21.27 -4.67 1.70
C GLU A 322 -20.83 -3.46 0.86
N ALA A 323 -21.05 -2.25 1.37
CA ALA A 323 -20.58 -1.02 0.73
C ALA A 323 -19.05 -0.92 0.71
N ALA A 324 -18.36 -1.34 1.78
CA ALA A 324 -16.90 -1.40 1.85
C ALA A 324 -16.33 -2.42 0.84
N PHE A 325 -16.96 -3.59 0.71
CA PHE A 325 -16.61 -4.58 -0.31
C PHE A 325 -16.78 -4.02 -1.72
N LYS A 326 -17.90 -3.37 -2.00
CA LYS A 326 -18.15 -2.70 -3.28
C LYS A 326 -17.12 -1.62 -3.59
N PHE A 327 -16.72 -0.84 -2.59
CA PHE A 327 -15.67 0.16 -2.74
C PHE A 327 -14.30 -0.48 -3.03
N ALA A 328 -13.95 -1.56 -2.33
CA ALA A 328 -12.71 -2.30 -2.58
C ALA A 328 -12.67 -2.85 -4.02
N GLN A 329 -13.78 -3.43 -4.52
CA GLN A 329 -13.88 -3.86 -5.91
C GLN A 329 -13.70 -2.69 -6.89
N TRP A 330 -14.37 -1.57 -6.62
CA TRP A 330 -14.36 -0.40 -7.51
C TRP A 330 -12.98 0.26 -7.60
N ILE A 331 -12.30 0.46 -6.46
CA ILE A 331 -11.00 1.14 -6.44
C ILE A 331 -9.86 0.27 -7.00
N THR A 332 -10.03 -1.04 -6.99
CA THR A 332 -9.06 -2.01 -7.54
C THR A 332 -9.36 -2.43 -9.00
N GLN A 333 -10.34 -1.82 -9.66
CA GLN A 333 -10.54 -1.97 -11.10
C GLN A 333 -9.25 -1.61 -11.86
N PRO A 334 -8.93 -2.28 -12.98
CA PRO A 334 -7.64 -2.11 -13.67
C PRO A 334 -7.26 -0.67 -13.95
N GLU A 335 -8.18 0.15 -14.47
CA GLU A 335 -7.94 1.55 -14.77
C GLU A 335 -7.57 2.35 -13.50
N ARG A 336 -8.29 2.17 -12.39
CA ARG A 336 -8.01 2.87 -11.13
C ARG A 336 -6.75 2.37 -10.45
N ALA A 337 -6.50 1.06 -10.53
CA ALA A 337 -5.25 0.48 -10.03
C ALA A 337 -4.03 1.00 -10.81
N ALA A 338 -4.15 1.23 -12.12
CA ALA A 338 -3.13 1.88 -12.93
C ALA A 338 -2.92 3.34 -12.53
N HIS A 339 -4.00 4.13 -12.38
CA HIS A 339 -3.92 5.51 -11.90
C HIS A 339 -3.29 5.59 -10.51
N TRP A 340 -3.72 4.73 -9.58
CA TRP A 340 -3.12 4.63 -8.25
C TRP A 340 -1.62 4.36 -8.31
N SER A 341 -1.19 3.44 -9.18
CA SER A 341 0.22 3.13 -9.37
C SER A 341 1.03 4.33 -9.89
N MET A 342 0.50 5.05 -10.88
CA MET A 342 1.16 6.22 -11.46
C MET A 342 1.24 7.40 -10.47
N ASP A 343 0.20 7.64 -9.70
CA ASP A 343 0.12 8.75 -8.76
C ASP A 343 0.95 8.52 -7.49
N SER A 344 1.10 7.27 -7.07
CA SER A 344 1.73 6.93 -5.79
C SER A 344 3.10 6.27 -5.93
N GLY A 345 3.31 5.46 -6.98
CA GLY A 345 4.44 4.54 -7.10
C GLY A 345 4.18 3.17 -6.47
N TYR A 346 3.04 2.96 -5.80
CA TYR A 346 2.63 1.61 -5.42
C TYR A 346 2.43 0.75 -6.66
N VAL A 347 2.68 -0.56 -6.53
CA VAL A 347 2.54 -1.49 -7.65
C VAL A 347 1.06 -1.70 -7.95
N ALA A 348 0.66 -1.61 -9.20
CA ALA A 348 -0.67 -2.02 -9.63
C ALA A 348 -0.90 -3.50 -9.30
N VAL A 349 -2.05 -3.80 -8.69
CA VAL A 349 -2.28 -5.09 -8.01
C VAL A 349 -2.69 -6.24 -8.92
N SER A 350 -2.91 -5.96 -10.22
CA SER A 350 -3.34 -6.96 -11.21
C SER A 350 -2.62 -6.80 -12.54
N PRO A 351 -2.41 -7.88 -13.32
CA PRO A 351 -1.86 -7.79 -14.67
C PRO A 351 -2.66 -6.87 -15.60
N ALA A 352 -3.98 -6.88 -15.48
CA ALA A 352 -4.88 -6.06 -16.30
C ALA A 352 -4.65 -4.55 -16.15
N ALA A 353 -4.06 -4.11 -15.04
CA ALA A 353 -3.75 -2.70 -14.82
C ALA A 353 -2.49 -2.21 -15.57
N TYR A 354 -1.74 -3.10 -16.22
CA TYR A 354 -0.57 -2.75 -17.04
C TYR A 354 -0.83 -2.80 -18.55
N ASN A 355 -2.03 -3.20 -18.96
CA ASN A 355 -2.48 -3.24 -20.35
C ASN A 355 -3.33 -2.01 -20.66
#